data_90ede49e5a081bdd1e5dd82e1fc26f48
#
_entry.id   90ede49e5a081bdd1e5dd82e1fc26f48
#
_cell.length_a   1.000
_cell.length_b   1.000
_cell.length_c   1.000
_cell.angle_alpha   90.00
_cell.angle_beta   90.00
_cell.angle_gamma   90.00
#
_symmetry.space_group_name_H-M   'P 1'
#
loop_
_entity.id
_entity.type
_entity.pdbx_description
1 polymer ?
#
loop_
_entity_poly.entity_id
_entity_poly.type
_entity_poly.pdbx_seq_one_letter_code
_entity_poly.pdbx_strand_id
1 'polypeptide(L)'
;MVTALLTGCTGASPDSPIQKDTSMNVEQSHQDVLDIFAAVRSVVGQDGWGDEDPGWNLCGSDGEDAAQYTYASTRRLPLPGTADQVAEGVTRALAAIGYEGARVQHDTELTPERTVISYPKGYLGGTAADGFAIFFQAFDSYADVAIDGHCVPGRAPRFGEPLNPRPTDLP
;
A
#
# COMPACT_ATOMS: atom_id res chain seq x y z
N MET A 1 33.45 3.29 -36.74
CA MET A 1 33.55 3.07 -35.29
C MET A 1 32.21 3.46 -34.67
N VAL A 2 31.42 2.48 -34.26
CA VAL A 2 30.10 2.68 -33.63
C VAL A 2 30.25 2.29 -32.17
N THR A 3 30.18 3.26 -31.28
CA THR A 3 30.25 3.03 -29.84
C THR A 3 28.85 2.72 -29.29
N ALA A 4 28.60 1.49 -28.94
CA ALA A 4 27.37 1.07 -28.29
C ALA A 4 27.42 1.48 -26.80
N LEU A 5 26.52 2.38 -26.41
CA LEU A 5 26.26 2.69 -25.00
C LEU A 5 25.34 1.61 -24.41
N LEU A 6 25.91 0.77 -23.57
CA LEU A 6 25.17 -0.17 -22.73
C LEU A 6 24.55 0.61 -21.57
N THR A 7 23.28 0.92 -21.68
CA THR A 7 22.46 1.39 -20.55
C THR A 7 22.19 0.20 -19.64
N GLY A 8 22.93 0.10 -18.55
CA GLY A 8 22.67 -0.89 -17.51
C GLY A 8 21.37 -0.60 -16.79
N CYS A 9 20.40 -1.51 -16.89
CA CYS A 9 19.27 -1.56 -15.97
C CYS A 9 19.80 -1.94 -14.59
N THR A 10 19.94 -0.99 -13.69
CA THR A 10 20.11 -1.27 -12.26
C THR A 10 18.76 -1.72 -11.71
N GLY A 11 18.49 -3.02 -11.83
CA GLY A 11 17.44 -3.68 -11.06
C GLY A 11 17.83 -3.61 -9.58
N ALA A 12 16.98 -3.06 -8.72
CA ALA A 12 17.20 -3.15 -7.27
C ALA A 12 17.26 -4.63 -6.90
N SER A 13 18.36 -5.05 -6.24
CA SER A 13 18.46 -6.40 -5.71
C SER A 13 17.47 -6.57 -4.57
N PRO A 14 16.82 -7.76 -4.43
CA PRO A 14 15.86 -8.02 -3.35
C PRO A 14 16.45 -7.94 -1.94
N ASP A 15 17.76 -7.85 -1.81
CA ASP A 15 18.49 -7.75 -0.54
C ASP A 15 19.00 -6.34 -0.22
N SER A 16 18.53 -5.30 -0.92
CA SER A 16 18.91 -3.93 -0.54
C SER A 16 18.23 -3.56 0.78
N PRO A 17 18.99 -3.04 1.77
CA PRO A 17 18.39 -2.61 3.04
C PRO A 17 17.34 -1.54 2.79
N ILE A 18 16.22 -1.62 3.51
CA ILE A 18 15.18 -0.60 3.50
C ILE A 18 15.80 0.73 3.91
N GLN A 19 15.61 1.76 3.07
CA GLN A 19 16.08 3.12 3.34
C GLN A 19 14.94 3.90 4.02
N LYS A 20 15.28 4.62 5.09
CA LYS A 20 14.29 5.44 5.79
C LYS A 20 13.92 6.69 4.98
N ASP A 21 12.64 7.00 4.88
CA ASP A 21 12.19 8.32 4.49
C ASP A 21 12.36 9.28 5.68
N THR A 22 13.31 10.20 5.57
CA THR A 22 13.60 11.19 6.61
C THR A 22 12.74 12.46 6.50
N SER A 23 11.89 12.56 5.49
CA SER A 23 10.98 13.69 5.29
C SER A 23 9.70 13.60 6.14
N MET A 24 9.37 12.40 6.61
CA MET A 24 8.19 12.10 7.41
C MET A 24 8.58 11.65 8.82
N ASN A 25 7.66 11.78 9.76
CA ASN A 25 7.74 11.18 11.09
C ASN A 25 6.72 10.04 11.23
N VAL A 26 6.76 9.32 12.36
CA VAL A 26 5.90 8.16 12.65
C VAL A 26 4.40 8.51 12.54
N GLU A 27 3.98 9.67 13.04
CA GLU A 27 2.59 10.11 13.02
C GLU A 27 2.12 10.46 11.61
N GLN A 28 2.98 11.09 10.81
CA GLN A 28 2.70 11.40 9.40
C GLN A 28 2.61 10.13 8.54
N SER A 29 3.52 9.16 8.74
CA SER A 29 3.47 7.88 8.01
C SER A 29 2.22 7.07 8.37
N HIS A 30 1.80 7.12 9.64
CA HIS A 30 0.55 6.52 10.07
C HIS A 30 -0.67 7.19 9.38
N GLN A 31 -0.74 8.53 9.43
CA GLN A 31 -1.84 9.28 8.82
C GLN A 31 -1.92 9.04 7.31
N ASP A 32 -0.79 8.95 6.65
CA ASP A 32 -0.70 8.66 5.21
C ASP A 32 -1.35 7.32 4.85
N VAL A 33 -1.09 6.26 5.62
CA VAL A 33 -1.75 4.96 5.45
C VAL A 33 -3.27 5.06 5.64
N LEU A 34 -3.73 5.85 6.61
CA LEU A 34 -5.15 6.08 6.83
C LEU A 34 -5.81 6.84 5.67
N ASP A 35 -5.13 7.84 5.12
CA ASP A 35 -5.60 8.62 3.99
C ASP A 35 -5.69 7.77 2.71
N ILE A 36 -4.72 6.88 2.49
CA ILE A 36 -4.74 5.89 1.41
C ILE A 36 -5.95 4.96 1.56
N PHE A 37 -6.17 4.41 2.75
CA PHE A 37 -7.31 3.53 3.02
C PHE A 37 -8.63 4.27 2.83
N ALA A 38 -8.74 5.52 3.29
CA ALA A 38 -9.92 6.36 3.07
C ALA A 38 -10.19 6.60 1.58
N ALA A 39 -9.15 6.82 0.76
CA ALA A 39 -9.28 6.95 -0.69
C ALA A 39 -9.82 5.67 -1.33
N VAL A 40 -9.34 4.51 -0.93
CA VAL A 40 -9.86 3.21 -1.38
C VAL A 40 -11.33 3.06 -0.99
N ARG A 41 -11.69 3.32 0.27
CA ARG A 41 -13.07 3.24 0.77
C ARG A 41 -14.03 4.18 0.03
N SER A 42 -13.57 5.34 -0.40
CA SER A 42 -14.40 6.29 -1.13
C SER A 42 -14.93 5.73 -2.46
N VAL A 43 -14.23 4.78 -3.04
CA VAL A 43 -14.57 4.12 -4.31
C VAL A 43 -15.30 2.80 -4.07
N VAL A 44 -14.75 1.96 -3.19
CA VAL A 44 -15.22 0.58 -2.98
C VAL A 44 -16.47 0.56 -2.10
N GLY A 45 -16.64 1.53 -1.22
CA GLY A 45 -17.73 1.66 -0.25
C GLY A 45 -17.22 1.66 1.18
N GLN A 46 -17.97 2.33 2.06
CA GLN A 46 -17.58 2.53 3.47
C GLN A 46 -17.81 1.29 4.32
N ASP A 47 -18.81 0.49 4.00
CA ASP A 47 -19.25 -0.64 4.81
C ASP A 47 -18.66 -1.97 4.35
N GLY A 48 -18.70 -2.97 5.22
CA GLY A 48 -18.35 -4.36 4.90
C GLY A 48 -16.86 -4.67 5.00
N TRP A 49 -16.06 -3.76 5.50
CA TRP A 49 -14.65 -3.97 5.82
C TRP A 49 -14.53 -4.75 7.13
N GLY A 50 -13.60 -5.69 7.15
CA GLY A 50 -13.30 -6.54 8.29
C GLY A 50 -11.95 -7.22 8.10
N ASP A 51 -11.61 -8.15 8.98
CA ASP A 51 -10.30 -8.82 9.00
C ASP A 51 -9.16 -7.78 9.00
N GLU A 52 -9.35 -6.69 9.80
CA GLU A 52 -8.38 -5.60 9.90
C GLU A 52 -7.11 -6.09 10.59
N ASP A 53 -5.97 -5.84 9.95
CA ASP A 53 -4.64 -6.16 10.49
C ASP A 53 -3.77 -4.90 10.52
N PRO A 54 -4.00 -4.00 11.50
CA PRO A 54 -3.14 -2.86 11.73
C PRO A 54 -1.90 -3.26 12.52
N GLY A 55 -0.73 -2.81 12.09
CA GLY A 55 0.50 -3.17 12.77
C GLY A 55 1.61 -2.13 12.67
N TRP A 56 2.53 -2.18 13.63
CA TRP A 56 3.78 -1.47 13.60
C TRP A 56 4.94 -2.44 13.45
N ASN A 57 5.79 -2.22 12.48
CA ASN A 57 6.99 -2.99 12.22
C ASN A 57 8.23 -2.13 12.48
N LEU A 58 9.29 -2.76 12.99
CA LEU A 58 10.61 -2.16 13.03
C LEU A 58 11.24 -2.33 11.64
N CYS A 59 11.74 -1.24 11.08
CA CYS A 59 12.28 -1.22 9.72
C CYS A 59 13.66 -0.59 9.60
N GLY A 60 14.21 -0.07 10.71
CA GLY A 60 15.58 0.47 10.76
C GLY A 60 16.64 -0.62 10.78
N SER A 61 17.88 -0.24 10.48
CA SER A 61 19.05 -1.08 10.72
C SER A 61 19.28 -1.29 12.22
N ASP A 62 20.09 -2.30 12.57
CA ASP A 62 20.37 -2.68 13.96
C ASP A 62 20.73 -1.47 14.83
N GLY A 63 19.91 -1.23 15.87
CA GLY A 63 20.09 -0.16 16.85
C GLY A 63 19.52 1.21 16.47
N GLU A 64 18.83 1.31 15.35
CA GLU A 64 18.12 2.53 14.96
C GLU A 64 16.63 2.46 15.28
N ASP A 65 16.10 3.53 15.88
CA ASP A 65 14.67 3.70 16.08
C ASP A 65 14.03 4.13 14.73
N ALA A 66 13.45 3.18 14.01
CA ALA A 66 12.64 3.43 12.83
C ALA A 66 11.43 2.51 12.82
N ALA A 67 10.30 3.03 12.36
CA ALA A 67 9.03 2.35 12.36
C ALA A 67 8.29 2.50 11.03
N GLN A 68 7.53 1.47 10.71
CA GLN A 68 6.65 1.40 9.55
C GLN A 68 5.26 0.98 10.03
N TYR A 69 4.24 1.74 9.72
CA TYR A 69 2.86 1.33 9.97
C TYR A 69 2.33 0.54 8.77
N THR A 70 1.70 -0.59 9.04
CA THR A 70 1.05 -1.42 8.01
C THR A 70 -0.42 -1.58 8.33
N TYR A 71 -1.22 -1.72 7.28
CA TYR A 71 -2.65 -1.94 7.42
C TYR A 71 -3.16 -2.85 6.31
N ALA A 72 -3.92 -3.87 6.68
CA ALA A 72 -4.64 -4.71 5.72
C ALA A 72 -6.10 -4.87 6.13
N SER A 73 -6.98 -4.99 5.15
CA SER A 73 -8.41 -5.25 5.39
C SER A 73 -9.08 -5.86 4.16
N THR A 74 -10.09 -6.69 4.42
CA THR A 74 -10.92 -7.33 3.39
C THR A 74 -12.34 -6.77 3.46
N ARG A 75 -12.88 -6.37 2.33
CA ARG A 75 -14.28 -6.00 2.18
C ARG A 75 -15.08 -7.15 1.59
N ARG A 76 -16.11 -7.63 2.33
CA ARG A 76 -16.93 -8.81 1.98
C ARG A 76 -18.35 -8.46 1.52
N LEU A 77 -18.52 -7.33 0.85
CA LEU A 77 -19.79 -6.95 0.21
C LEU A 77 -19.61 -6.86 -1.30
N PRO A 78 -20.68 -7.02 -2.09
CA PRO A 78 -20.62 -6.84 -3.54
C PRO A 78 -19.98 -5.50 -3.93
N LEU A 79 -19.15 -5.50 -4.96
CA LEU A 79 -18.52 -4.29 -5.46
C LEU A 79 -19.57 -3.34 -6.08
N PRO A 80 -19.33 -2.02 -6.06
CA PRO A 80 -20.23 -1.04 -6.69
C PRO A 80 -20.17 -1.04 -8.23
N GLY A 81 -19.43 -1.98 -8.84
CA GLY A 81 -19.25 -2.16 -10.26
C GLY A 81 -18.45 -3.41 -10.54
N THR A 82 -17.96 -3.56 -11.77
CA THR A 82 -17.03 -4.65 -12.10
C THR A 82 -15.69 -4.44 -11.41
N ALA A 83 -14.91 -5.52 -11.23
CA ALA A 83 -13.56 -5.44 -10.65
C ALA A 83 -12.70 -4.38 -11.34
N ASP A 84 -12.78 -4.29 -12.68
CA ASP A 84 -12.05 -3.30 -13.46
C ASP A 84 -12.49 -1.86 -13.20
N GLN A 85 -13.80 -1.62 -13.18
CA GLN A 85 -14.35 -0.28 -12.90
C GLN A 85 -13.94 0.20 -11.50
N VAL A 86 -13.95 -0.71 -10.53
CA VAL A 86 -13.49 -0.43 -9.17
C VAL A 86 -12.00 -0.14 -9.16
N ALA A 87 -11.18 -0.97 -9.83
CA ALA A 87 -9.74 -0.76 -9.91
C ALA A 87 -9.38 0.58 -10.57
N GLU A 88 -10.04 0.93 -11.68
CA GLU A 88 -9.86 2.25 -12.30
C GLU A 88 -10.25 3.40 -11.36
N GLY A 89 -11.34 3.24 -10.62
CA GLY A 89 -11.79 4.21 -9.62
C GLY A 89 -10.75 4.39 -8.52
N VAL A 90 -10.25 3.30 -7.95
CA VAL A 90 -9.20 3.31 -6.91
C VAL A 90 -7.92 3.94 -7.43
N THR A 91 -7.49 3.60 -8.68
CA THR A 91 -6.30 4.24 -9.27
C THR A 91 -6.45 5.75 -9.37
N ARG A 92 -7.62 6.25 -9.77
CA ARG A 92 -7.89 7.71 -9.81
C ARG A 92 -7.91 8.33 -8.41
N ALA A 93 -8.48 7.64 -7.43
CA ALA A 93 -8.53 8.13 -6.05
C ALA A 93 -7.12 8.21 -5.44
N LEU A 94 -6.28 7.21 -5.68
CA LEU A 94 -4.88 7.21 -5.26
C LEU A 94 -4.09 8.34 -5.94
N ALA A 95 -4.27 8.55 -7.24
CA ALA A 95 -3.62 9.64 -7.96
C ALA A 95 -4.02 11.02 -7.42
N ALA A 96 -5.28 11.20 -7.00
CA ALA A 96 -5.79 12.45 -6.43
C ALA A 96 -5.12 12.83 -5.09
N ILE A 97 -4.56 11.87 -4.37
CA ILE A 97 -3.79 12.08 -3.12
C ILE A 97 -2.27 11.94 -3.29
N GLY A 98 -1.77 11.92 -4.55
CA GLY A 98 -0.35 11.96 -4.86
C GLY A 98 0.29 10.64 -5.30
N TYR A 99 -0.45 9.53 -5.31
CA TYR A 99 0.06 8.20 -5.72
C TYR A 99 -0.22 7.93 -7.19
N GLU A 100 0.42 8.71 -8.06
CA GLU A 100 0.29 8.57 -9.51
C GLU A 100 1.10 7.39 -10.05
N GLY A 101 0.60 6.75 -11.12
CA GLY A 101 1.33 5.70 -11.82
C GLY A 101 1.20 4.31 -11.22
N ALA A 102 0.20 4.07 -10.38
CA ALA A 102 -0.16 2.72 -9.95
C ALA A 102 -0.39 1.81 -11.16
N ARG A 103 0.08 0.56 -11.07
CA ARG A 103 -0.09 -0.43 -12.13
C ARG A 103 -1.36 -1.23 -11.90
N VAL A 104 -2.21 -1.26 -12.91
CA VAL A 104 -3.37 -2.16 -12.97
C VAL A 104 -3.02 -3.41 -13.77
N GLN A 105 -3.36 -4.57 -13.27
CA GLN A 105 -3.17 -5.87 -13.91
C GLN A 105 -4.40 -6.75 -13.74
N HIS A 106 -4.74 -7.47 -14.82
CA HIS A 106 -5.70 -8.57 -14.76
C HIS A 106 -4.94 -9.86 -14.50
N ASP A 107 -5.34 -10.60 -13.50
CA ASP A 107 -4.83 -11.91 -13.20
C ASP A 107 -5.94 -12.94 -13.48
N THR A 108 -5.87 -13.53 -14.67
CA THR A 108 -6.80 -14.54 -15.15
C THR A 108 -6.30 -15.96 -14.93
N GLU A 109 -5.09 -16.11 -14.39
CA GLU A 109 -4.52 -17.43 -14.10
C GLU A 109 -5.06 -18.01 -12.79
N LEU A 110 -5.64 -17.14 -11.95
CA LEU A 110 -6.26 -17.54 -10.69
C LEU A 110 -7.76 -17.78 -10.84
N THR A 111 -8.31 -18.58 -9.95
CA THR A 111 -9.75 -18.79 -9.81
C THR A 111 -10.15 -18.46 -8.37
N PRO A 112 -10.97 -17.42 -8.12
CA PRO A 112 -11.55 -16.49 -9.11
C PRO A 112 -10.52 -15.53 -9.74
N GLU A 113 -10.82 -15.04 -10.94
CA GLU A 113 -10.07 -13.97 -11.60
C GLU A 113 -10.10 -12.70 -10.75
N ARG A 114 -9.04 -11.89 -10.85
CA ARG A 114 -8.94 -10.65 -10.08
C ARG A 114 -8.30 -9.53 -10.88
N THR A 115 -8.64 -8.30 -10.52
CA THR A 115 -7.92 -7.11 -10.96
C THR A 115 -7.08 -6.57 -9.79
N VAL A 116 -5.79 -6.40 -10.04
CA VAL A 116 -4.80 -5.99 -9.04
C VAL A 116 -4.28 -4.60 -9.35
N ILE A 117 -4.14 -3.79 -8.32
CA ILE A 117 -3.41 -2.52 -8.36
C ILE A 117 -2.19 -2.65 -7.46
N SER A 118 -1.04 -2.23 -7.96
CA SER A 118 0.18 -2.11 -7.15
C SER A 118 0.85 -0.74 -7.33
N TYR A 119 1.32 -0.18 -6.24
CA TYR A 119 2.13 1.03 -6.18
C TYR A 119 3.23 0.86 -5.11
N PRO A 120 4.49 1.22 -5.35
CA PRO A 120 5.06 1.59 -6.66
C PRO A 120 4.83 0.51 -7.72
N LYS A 121 4.94 0.90 -8.98
CA LYS A 121 4.71 0.01 -10.12
C LYS A 121 5.57 -1.25 -10.03
N GLY A 122 4.94 -2.39 -9.83
CA GLY A 122 5.57 -3.70 -9.72
C GLY A 122 4.52 -4.81 -9.82
N TYR A 123 4.94 -6.07 -9.91
CA TYR A 123 4.04 -7.22 -9.83
C TYR A 123 3.96 -7.65 -8.36
N LEU A 124 2.73 -7.76 -7.84
CA LEU A 124 2.43 -8.25 -6.49
C LEU A 124 3.34 -7.65 -5.39
N GLY A 125 3.36 -6.33 -5.32
CA GLY A 125 4.08 -5.65 -4.25
C GLY A 125 5.44 -5.12 -4.69
N GLY A 126 5.48 -4.28 -5.72
CA GLY A 126 6.60 -3.35 -5.84
C GLY A 126 6.68 -2.54 -4.56
N THR A 127 7.86 -2.48 -3.96
CA THR A 127 8.12 -1.66 -2.79
C THR A 127 9.03 -0.51 -3.16
N ALA A 128 8.80 0.66 -2.58
CA ALA A 128 9.77 1.75 -2.62
C ALA A 128 11.03 1.39 -1.80
N ALA A 129 12.09 2.17 -1.95
CA ALA A 129 13.34 1.91 -1.24
C ALA A 129 13.20 1.95 0.29
N ASP A 130 12.19 2.66 0.78
CA ASP A 130 11.82 2.78 2.20
C ASP A 130 10.76 1.76 2.64
N GLY A 131 10.45 0.77 1.80
CA GLY A 131 9.48 -0.28 2.09
C GLY A 131 8.03 0.09 1.84
N PHE A 132 7.72 1.32 1.38
CA PHE A 132 6.35 1.74 1.09
C PHE A 132 5.73 0.94 -0.05
N ALA A 133 4.49 0.47 0.15
CA ALA A 133 3.73 -0.22 -0.88
C ALA A 133 2.22 -0.08 -0.68
N ILE A 134 1.49 0.00 -1.78
CA ILE A 134 0.03 -0.14 -1.81
C ILE A 134 -0.30 -1.33 -2.70
N PHE A 135 -1.06 -2.26 -2.16
CA PHE A 135 -1.60 -3.39 -2.89
C PHE A 135 -3.11 -3.42 -2.71
N PHE A 136 -3.84 -3.43 -3.81
CA PHE A 136 -5.29 -3.57 -3.81
C PHE A 136 -5.67 -4.63 -4.83
N GLN A 137 -6.62 -5.48 -4.47
CA GLN A 137 -7.19 -6.46 -5.40
C GLN A 137 -8.70 -6.46 -5.32
N ALA A 138 -9.33 -6.54 -6.47
CA ALA A 138 -10.77 -6.63 -6.63
C ALA A 138 -11.13 -7.96 -7.30
N PHE A 139 -12.09 -8.64 -6.71
CA PHE A 139 -12.76 -9.82 -7.22
C PHE A 139 -14.24 -9.49 -7.47
N ASP A 140 -14.98 -10.34 -8.11
CA ASP A 140 -16.41 -10.07 -8.37
C ASP A 140 -17.24 -9.84 -7.10
N SER A 141 -16.86 -10.45 -5.98
CA SER A 141 -17.67 -10.49 -4.76
C SER A 141 -17.00 -9.85 -3.53
N TYR A 142 -15.74 -9.49 -3.60
CA TYR A 142 -15.00 -8.90 -2.48
C TYR A 142 -13.78 -8.11 -2.96
N ALA A 143 -13.16 -7.36 -2.07
CA ALA A 143 -11.92 -6.66 -2.33
C ALA A 143 -10.99 -6.74 -1.11
N ASP A 144 -9.70 -6.77 -1.36
CA ASP A 144 -8.66 -6.70 -0.33
C ASP A 144 -7.77 -5.48 -0.57
N VAL A 145 -7.29 -4.91 0.52
CA VAL A 145 -6.25 -3.88 0.51
C VAL A 145 -5.16 -4.23 1.51
N ALA A 146 -3.92 -4.03 1.12
CA ALA A 146 -2.77 -4.04 2.01
C ALA A 146 -1.92 -2.80 1.72
N ILE A 147 -1.51 -2.11 2.77
CA ILE A 147 -0.74 -0.88 2.69
C ILE A 147 0.42 -1.01 3.67
N ASP A 148 1.63 -0.94 3.12
CA ASP A 148 2.85 -0.79 3.90
C ASP A 148 3.22 0.69 3.86
N GLY A 149 3.16 1.38 4.98
CA GLY A 149 3.53 2.78 5.09
C GLY A 149 5.02 3.02 4.88
N HIS A 150 5.45 4.25 4.89
CA HIS A 150 6.86 4.61 4.81
C HIS A 150 7.63 4.16 6.06
N CYS A 151 8.84 3.61 5.87
CA CYS A 151 9.78 3.41 6.96
C CYS A 151 10.37 4.75 7.37
N VAL A 152 10.04 5.23 8.57
CA VAL A 152 10.40 6.57 9.03
C VAL A 152 11.19 6.56 10.33
N PRO A 153 12.03 7.57 10.60
CA PRO A 153 12.71 7.68 11.88
C PRO A 153 11.71 7.85 13.02
N GLY A 154 11.96 7.16 14.12
CA GLY A 154 11.16 7.27 15.33
C GLY A 154 10.75 5.91 15.87
N ARG A 155 10.18 5.95 17.07
CA ARG A 155 9.78 4.74 17.77
C ARG A 155 8.32 4.40 17.49
N ALA A 156 8.07 3.16 17.12
CA ALA A 156 6.72 2.64 17.08
C ALA A 156 6.03 2.75 18.45
N PRO A 157 4.72 3.05 18.51
CA PRO A 157 3.93 2.95 19.72
C PRO A 157 4.10 1.56 20.34
N ARG A 158 4.10 1.48 21.66
CA ARG A 158 4.19 0.19 22.37
C ARG A 158 2.87 -0.56 22.24
N PHE A 159 2.95 -1.89 22.27
CA PHE A 159 1.76 -2.73 22.32
C PHE A 159 0.83 -2.28 23.46
N GLY A 160 -0.44 -2.00 23.15
CA GLY A 160 -1.44 -1.50 24.10
C GLY A 160 -1.49 0.03 24.24
N GLU A 161 -0.58 0.78 23.64
CA GLU A 161 -0.78 2.22 23.47
C GLU A 161 -1.90 2.41 22.42
N PRO A 162 -2.90 3.27 22.69
CA PRO A 162 -3.98 3.47 21.74
C PRO A 162 -3.43 4.06 20.44
N LEU A 163 -3.59 3.32 19.36
CA LEU A 163 -3.49 3.87 18.01
C LEU A 163 -4.72 4.76 17.82
N ASN A 164 -4.55 6.03 17.75
CA ASN A 164 -5.67 6.96 17.59
C ASN A 164 -5.49 7.77 16.30
N PRO A 165 -6.48 7.85 15.42
CA PRO A 165 -7.72 7.04 15.40
C PRO A 165 -7.54 5.68 14.73
N ARG A 166 -8.47 4.74 14.98
CA ARG A 166 -8.54 3.53 14.15
C ARG A 166 -9.03 3.90 12.76
N PRO A 167 -8.59 3.19 11.69
CA PRO A 167 -9.07 3.46 10.32
C PRO A 167 -10.59 3.42 10.18
N THR A 168 -11.28 2.57 10.96
CA THR A 168 -12.74 2.47 11.01
C THR A 168 -13.40 3.67 11.67
N ASP A 169 -12.67 4.51 12.39
CA ASP A 169 -13.16 5.70 13.07
C ASP A 169 -13.08 6.95 12.17
N LEU A 170 -12.59 6.80 10.94
CA LEU A 170 -12.59 7.87 9.94
C LEU A 170 -14.00 8.10 9.38
N PRO A 171 -14.39 9.35 9.16
CA PRO A 171 -15.71 9.73 8.66
C PRO A 171 -16.04 9.20 7.26
#